data_ab488698ea9fada2cf7cec45de4418df
#
_entry.id   ab488698ea9fada2cf7cec45de4418df
#
_cell.length_a   1.000
_cell.length_b   1.000
_cell.length_c   1.000
_cell.angle_alpha   90.00
_cell.angle_beta   90.00
_cell.angle_gamma   90.00
#
_symmetry.space_group_name_H-M   'P 1'
#
loop_
_entity.id
_entity.type
_entity.pdbx_description
1 polymer ?
#
loop_
_entity_poly.entity_id
_entity_poly.type
_entity_poly.pdbx_seq_one_letter_code
_entity_poly.pdbx_strand_id
1 'polypeptide(L)'
;MLLRNISVLLVLLTSGCVGIPRNVTPVTNFKLEKYLGKWYEIARLDHSFERGLTRVTADYSLRKDGGVRVLNRGYSETEAKWKEAEGRAYFVKQPDQGYLKVSFFRPFYGSYVIFELDQEGYQYSLVSGPDKSYLWILARGPEIGDELKKILTEKAATLGFDTDKLIFVTHQ
;
A
#
# COMPACT_ATOMS: atom_id res chain seq x y z
N MET A 1 -54.60 18.91 -15.57
CA MET A 1 -54.01 18.13 -14.46
C MET A 1 -52.67 17.58 -14.95
N LEU A 2 -51.55 18.32 -14.73
CA LEU A 2 -50.24 17.95 -15.21
C LEU A 2 -49.53 17.13 -14.11
N LEU A 3 -49.26 15.87 -14.40
CA LEU A 3 -48.41 15.00 -13.59
C LEU A 3 -46.93 15.36 -13.86
N ARG A 4 -46.32 16.00 -12.88
CA ARG A 4 -44.86 16.23 -12.89
C ARG A 4 -44.13 14.93 -12.47
N ASN A 5 -43.51 14.26 -13.45
CA ASN A 5 -42.62 13.15 -13.19
C ASN A 5 -41.35 13.68 -12.48
N ILE A 6 -41.21 13.39 -11.20
CA ILE A 6 -39.97 13.64 -10.44
C ILE A 6 -39.07 12.44 -10.68
N SER A 7 -38.08 12.59 -11.58
CA SER A 7 -37.00 11.62 -11.71
C SER A 7 -36.05 11.77 -10.53
N VAL A 8 -36.12 10.81 -9.60
CA VAL A 8 -35.14 10.68 -8.52
C VAL A 8 -33.86 10.13 -9.13
N LEU A 9 -32.86 11.00 -9.29
CA LEU A 9 -31.51 10.61 -9.70
C LEU A 9 -30.84 9.91 -8.50
N LEU A 10 -30.81 8.57 -8.51
CA LEU A 10 -30.09 7.77 -7.53
C LEU A 10 -28.59 7.92 -7.78
N VAL A 11 -27.95 8.82 -7.06
CA VAL A 11 -26.48 8.96 -7.06
C VAL A 11 -25.91 7.78 -6.30
N LEU A 12 -25.47 6.76 -7.00
CA LEU A 12 -24.64 5.68 -6.47
C LEU A 12 -23.29 6.26 -6.04
N LEU A 13 -23.14 6.58 -4.77
CA LEU A 13 -21.85 6.89 -4.16
C LEU A 13 -21.01 5.61 -4.15
N THR A 14 -20.20 5.41 -5.18
CA THR A 14 -19.14 4.40 -5.19
C THR A 14 -18.02 4.88 -4.26
N SER A 15 -18.20 4.67 -2.96
CA SER A 15 -17.09 4.82 -2.01
C SER A 15 -16.08 3.73 -2.34
N GLY A 16 -14.91 4.11 -2.83
CA GLY A 16 -13.77 3.20 -2.88
C GLY A 16 -13.52 2.62 -1.48
N CYS A 17 -13.01 1.39 -1.40
CA CYS A 17 -12.75 0.71 -0.14
C CYS A 17 -11.63 1.42 0.65
N VAL A 18 -11.96 2.55 1.26
CA VAL A 18 -11.08 3.32 2.15
C VAL A 18 -11.46 2.93 3.57
N GLY A 19 -10.92 1.79 4.03
CA GLY A 19 -11.11 1.26 5.37
C GLY A 19 -9.78 0.92 6.01
N ILE A 20 -9.78 0.65 7.32
CA ILE A 20 -8.64 0.12 8.06
C ILE A 20 -9.03 -1.29 8.51
N PRO A 21 -8.18 -2.31 8.31
CA PRO A 21 -8.48 -3.66 8.77
C PRO A 21 -8.70 -3.69 10.28
N ARG A 22 -9.57 -4.58 10.75
CA ARG A 22 -9.83 -4.74 12.18
C ARG A 22 -8.52 -5.04 12.94
N ASN A 23 -8.30 -4.37 14.07
CA ASN A 23 -7.13 -4.44 14.93
C ASN A 23 -5.83 -3.87 14.32
N VAL A 24 -5.91 -3.20 13.19
CA VAL A 24 -4.80 -2.44 12.60
C VAL A 24 -4.94 -0.98 12.96
N THR A 25 -3.86 -0.36 13.42
CA THR A 25 -3.82 1.07 13.75
C THR A 25 -2.69 1.73 12.97
N PRO A 26 -2.96 2.79 12.20
CA PRO A 26 -1.91 3.53 11.52
C PRO A 26 -0.90 4.10 12.50
N VAL A 27 0.37 4.13 12.11
CA VAL A 27 1.42 4.80 12.91
C VAL A 27 1.11 6.29 13.03
N THR A 28 1.46 6.86 14.17
CA THR A 28 1.42 8.31 14.45
C THR A 28 2.82 8.91 14.31
N ASN A 29 2.94 10.24 14.34
CA ASN A 29 4.20 10.99 14.15
C ASN A 29 4.88 10.66 12.81
N PHE A 30 4.08 10.26 11.82
CA PHE A 30 4.53 9.97 10.47
C PHE A 30 5.07 11.25 9.79
N LYS A 31 6.24 11.15 9.16
CA LYS A 31 6.89 12.24 8.42
C LYS A 31 7.04 11.82 6.96
N LEU A 32 6.20 12.39 6.10
CA LEU A 32 6.17 12.03 4.69
C LEU A 32 7.55 12.21 4.03
N GLU A 33 8.27 13.28 4.37
CA GLU A 33 9.56 13.61 3.79
C GLU A 33 10.61 12.50 4.00
N LYS A 34 10.52 11.79 5.14
CA LYS A 34 11.38 10.64 5.43
C LYS A 34 10.92 9.38 4.71
N TYR A 35 9.63 9.30 4.36
CA TYR A 35 9.05 8.12 3.68
C TYR A 35 9.24 8.17 2.16
N LEU A 36 9.46 9.35 1.57
CA LEU A 36 9.70 9.52 0.14
C LEU A 36 10.91 8.73 -0.35
N GLY A 37 11.01 8.54 -1.67
CA GLY A 37 12.04 7.80 -2.36
C GLY A 37 11.70 6.33 -2.53
N LYS A 38 12.73 5.52 -2.77
CA LYS A 38 12.59 4.12 -3.13
C LYS A 38 12.43 3.21 -1.91
N TRP A 39 11.51 2.25 -2.06
CA TRP A 39 11.30 1.12 -1.18
C TRP A 39 11.33 -0.17 -1.99
N TYR A 40 11.93 -1.21 -1.43
CA TYR A 40 11.94 -2.55 -1.96
C TYR A 40 10.84 -3.37 -1.28
N GLU A 41 10.08 -4.13 -2.05
CA GLU A 41 9.11 -5.06 -1.50
C GLU A 41 9.83 -6.34 -1.07
N ILE A 42 9.89 -6.58 0.21
CA ILE A 42 10.51 -7.78 0.79
C ILE A 42 9.56 -8.97 0.76
N ALA A 43 8.29 -8.71 1.08
CA ALA A 43 7.26 -9.73 1.00
C ALA A 43 5.87 -9.11 0.80
N ARG A 44 4.94 -9.92 0.29
CA ARG A 44 3.52 -9.55 0.15
C ARG A 44 2.61 -10.76 0.33
N LEU A 45 1.33 -10.51 0.64
CA LEU A 45 0.27 -11.47 0.33
C LEU A 45 -0.06 -11.42 -1.16
N ASP A 46 -0.50 -12.56 -1.74
CA ASP A 46 -0.78 -12.62 -3.18
C ASP A 46 -2.00 -11.78 -3.57
N HIS A 47 -1.84 -10.97 -4.59
CA HIS A 47 -2.92 -10.22 -5.22
C HIS A 47 -2.67 -10.05 -6.73
N SER A 48 -3.77 -9.90 -7.47
CA SER A 48 -3.77 -10.05 -8.93
C SER A 48 -2.87 -9.06 -9.69
N PHE A 49 -2.67 -7.86 -9.15
CA PHE A 49 -1.94 -6.80 -9.86
C PHE A 49 -0.40 -6.89 -9.74
N GLU A 50 0.12 -7.72 -8.81
CA GLU A 50 1.58 -7.97 -8.65
C GLU A 50 1.96 -9.45 -8.80
N ARG A 51 0.97 -10.30 -9.11
CA ARG A 51 1.19 -11.74 -9.24
C ARG A 51 2.26 -12.07 -10.29
N GLY A 52 3.23 -12.90 -9.90
CA GLY A 52 4.33 -13.31 -10.75
C GLY A 52 5.40 -12.26 -11.00
N LEU A 53 5.36 -11.13 -10.27
CA LEU A 53 6.42 -10.12 -10.35
C LEU A 53 7.51 -10.39 -9.31
N THR A 54 8.77 -10.22 -9.75
CA THR A 54 10.00 -10.21 -8.93
C THR A 54 10.61 -8.82 -8.97
N ARG A 55 11.62 -8.56 -8.15
CA ARG A 55 12.35 -7.27 -8.12
C ARG A 55 11.44 -6.06 -7.95
N VAL A 56 10.37 -6.23 -7.16
CA VAL A 56 9.32 -5.21 -6.99
C VAL A 56 9.81 -4.07 -6.12
N THR A 57 9.60 -2.85 -6.61
CA THR A 57 9.92 -1.61 -5.90
C THR A 57 8.78 -0.63 -6.00
N ALA A 58 8.65 0.24 -4.98
CA ALA A 58 7.78 1.41 -4.98
C ALA A 58 8.62 2.67 -4.81
N ASP A 59 8.39 3.68 -5.63
CA ASP A 59 9.04 4.98 -5.53
C ASP A 59 8.01 6.06 -5.24
N TYR A 60 8.21 6.80 -4.14
CA TYR A 60 7.29 7.83 -3.67
C TYR A 60 7.91 9.21 -3.85
N SER A 61 7.19 10.12 -4.49
CA SER A 61 7.63 11.51 -4.70
C SER A 61 6.48 12.49 -4.52
N LEU A 62 6.80 13.72 -4.11
CA LEU A 62 5.80 14.77 -3.94
C LEU A 62 5.22 15.20 -5.29
N ARG A 63 3.92 15.45 -5.30
CA ARG A 63 3.19 16.04 -6.41
C ARG A 63 2.96 17.53 -6.17
N LYS A 64 2.79 18.29 -7.23
CA LYS A 64 2.47 19.73 -7.14
C LYS A 64 1.14 20.04 -6.46
N ASP A 65 0.22 19.06 -6.44
CA ASP A 65 -1.11 19.18 -5.82
C ASP A 65 -1.12 18.78 -4.33
N GLY A 66 0.06 18.56 -3.72
CA GLY A 66 0.20 18.16 -2.33
C GLY A 66 0.01 16.66 -2.08
N GLY A 67 -0.30 15.87 -3.12
CA GLY A 67 -0.37 14.41 -3.04
C GLY A 67 0.99 13.76 -3.22
N VAL A 68 1.01 12.44 -3.20
CA VAL A 68 2.18 11.59 -3.41
C VAL A 68 2.03 10.85 -4.74
N ARG A 69 3.02 10.94 -5.61
CA ARG A 69 3.16 10.06 -6.76
C ARG A 69 3.72 8.73 -6.28
N VAL A 70 3.11 7.64 -6.70
CA VAL A 70 3.55 6.27 -6.41
C VAL A 70 3.91 5.61 -7.74
N LEU A 71 5.16 5.22 -7.91
CA LEU A 71 5.60 4.46 -9.08
C LEU A 71 6.03 3.08 -8.63
N ASN A 72 5.21 2.08 -8.92
CA ASN A 72 5.55 0.68 -8.70
C ASN A 72 6.21 0.12 -9.95
N ARG A 73 7.28 -0.65 -9.75
CA ARG A 73 7.98 -1.41 -10.80
C ARG A 73 8.17 -2.85 -10.35
N GLY A 74 8.01 -3.78 -11.27
CA GLY A 74 8.30 -5.18 -11.04
C GLY A 74 8.72 -5.87 -12.33
N TYR A 75 9.52 -6.91 -12.24
CA TYR A 75 9.94 -7.69 -13.40
C TYR A 75 9.07 -8.93 -13.55
N SER A 76 8.50 -9.11 -14.72
CA SER A 76 7.74 -10.30 -15.09
C SER A 76 8.69 -11.31 -15.72
N GLU A 77 8.98 -12.40 -15.01
CA GLU A 77 9.83 -13.48 -15.53
C GLU A 77 9.17 -14.16 -16.75
N THR A 78 7.85 -14.32 -16.72
CA THR A 78 7.10 -14.96 -17.82
C THR A 78 7.08 -14.14 -19.10
N GLU A 79 7.08 -12.81 -19.00
CA GLU A 79 7.06 -11.89 -20.13
C GLU A 79 8.46 -11.31 -20.45
N ALA A 80 9.46 -11.67 -19.64
CA ALA A 80 10.85 -11.19 -19.73
C ALA A 80 10.95 -9.65 -19.83
N LYS A 81 10.09 -8.92 -19.08
CA LYS A 81 10.04 -7.45 -19.14
C LYS A 81 9.68 -6.80 -17.81
N TRP A 82 10.10 -5.55 -17.67
CA TRP A 82 9.67 -4.68 -16.60
C TRP A 82 8.23 -4.22 -16.82
N LYS A 83 7.45 -4.22 -15.75
CA LYS A 83 6.13 -3.61 -15.68
C LYS A 83 6.17 -2.42 -14.73
N GLU A 84 5.43 -1.39 -15.05
CA GLU A 84 5.30 -0.19 -14.24
C GLU A 84 3.84 0.18 -14.06
N ALA A 85 3.51 0.69 -12.89
CA ALA A 85 2.20 1.26 -12.59
C ALA A 85 2.40 2.56 -11.83
N GLU A 86 1.81 3.64 -12.35
CA GLU A 86 1.83 4.94 -11.70
C GLU A 86 0.49 5.23 -11.04
N GLY A 87 0.55 5.52 -9.76
CA GLY A 87 -0.58 5.90 -8.95
C GLY A 87 -0.39 7.25 -8.27
N ARG A 88 -1.42 7.65 -7.53
CA ARG A 88 -1.41 8.82 -6.66
C ARG A 88 -1.99 8.48 -5.31
N ALA A 89 -1.38 9.01 -4.27
CA ALA A 89 -1.88 8.83 -2.91
C ALA A 89 -2.13 10.19 -2.24
N TYR A 90 -3.07 10.19 -1.30
CA TYR A 90 -3.44 11.35 -0.50
C TYR A 90 -3.72 10.90 0.93
N PHE A 91 -3.40 11.72 1.90
CA PHE A 91 -3.81 11.45 3.27
C PHE A 91 -5.32 11.38 3.41
N VAL A 92 -5.81 10.43 4.20
CA VAL A 92 -7.25 10.29 4.50
C VAL A 92 -7.65 11.16 5.68
N LYS A 93 -6.73 11.29 6.63
CA LYS A 93 -6.87 12.11 7.85
C LYS A 93 -5.70 13.09 7.96
N GLN A 94 -5.10 13.17 9.14
CA GLN A 94 -3.98 14.07 9.42
C GLN A 94 -2.69 13.58 8.72
N PRO A 95 -1.83 14.50 8.27
CA PRO A 95 -0.60 14.15 7.56
C PRO A 95 0.47 13.50 8.44
N ASP A 96 0.31 13.54 9.75
CA ASP A 96 1.16 12.86 10.73
C ASP A 96 0.71 11.43 11.06
N GLN A 97 -0.28 10.91 10.34
CA GLN A 97 -0.73 9.52 10.42
C GLN A 97 -0.34 8.75 9.16
N GLY A 98 0.16 7.54 9.33
CA GLY A 98 0.48 6.63 8.23
C GLY A 98 -0.77 6.07 7.52
N TYR A 99 -1.74 6.93 7.22
CA TYR A 99 -3.00 6.54 6.60
C TYR A 99 -3.30 7.35 5.35
N LEU A 100 -3.07 6.71 4.20
CA LEU A 100 -3.31 7.27 2.89
C LEU A 100 -4.35 6.44 2.14
N LYS A 101 -4.88 7.01 1.07
CA LYS A 101 -5.62 6.32 0.02
C LYS A 101 -4.81 6.41 -1.28
N VAL A 102 -4.70 5.31 -2.00
CA VAL A 102 -3.95 5.21 -3.25
C VAL A 102 -4.87 4.82 -4.40
N SER A 103 -4.65 5.39 -5.58
CA SER A 103 -5.35 5.04 -6.80
C SER A 103 -4.36 4.86 -7.94
N PHE A 104 -4.39 3.70 -8.58
CA PHE A 104 -3.77 3.42 -9.87
C PHE A 104 -4.79 3.52 -11.01
N PHE A 105 -6.08 3.52 -10.69
CA PHE A 105 -7.17 3.53 -11.67
C PHE A 105 -8.33 4.39 -11.16
N ARG A 106 -8.39 5.66 -11.56
CA ARG A 106 -9.49 6.55 -11.16
C ARG A 106 -10.84 6.09 -11.69
N PRO A 107 -11.92 6.26 -10.93
CA PRO A 107 -12.04 6.99 -9.65
C PRO A 107 -11.80 6.13 -8.39
N PHE A 108 -11.32 4.90 -8.53
CA PHE A 108 -11.22 3.93 -7.44
C PHE A 108 -9.96 4.17 -6.59
N TYR A 109 -10.15 4.20 -5.27
CA TYR A 109 -9.09 4.32 -4.27
C TYR A 109 -9.13 3.14 -3.32
N GLY A 110 -7.96 2.60 -2.99
CA GLY A 110 -7.75 1.65 -1.90
C GLY A 110 -7.03 2.30 -0.73
N SER A 111 -7.18 1.74 0.47
CA SER A 111 -6.40 2.15 1.63
C SER A 111 -4.94 1.76 1.48
N TYR A 112 -4.08 2.58 2.04
CA TYR A 112 -2.66 2.35 2.24
C TYR A 112 -2.36 2.73 3.70
N VAL A 113 -2.29 1.70 4.57
CA VAL A 113 -2.18 1.87 6.01
C VAL A 113 -0.81 1.39 6.47
N ILE A 114 0.07 2.32 6.79
CA ILE A 114 1.36 2.03 7.41
C ILE A 114 1.09 1.79 8.90
N PHE A 115 1.21 0.56 9.37
CA PHE A 115 0.88 0.18 10.75
C PHE A 115 2.09 -0.24 11.58
N GLU A 116 3.24 -0.39 10.94
CA GLU A 116 4.56 -0.52 11.55
C GLU A 116 5.56 0.27 10.72
N LEU A 117 6.48 0.94 11.39
CA LEU A 117 7.49 1.78 10.75
C LEU A 117 8.69 1.92 11.67
N ASP A 118 9.89 1.78 11.14
CA ASP A 118 11.09 2.26 11.82
C ASP A 118 11.03 3.80 11.95
N GLN A 119 10.60 4.30 13.10
CA GLN A 119 10.34 5.71 13.35
C GLN A 119 11.61 6.58 13.32
N GLU A 120 12.77 5.97 13.56
CA GLU A 120 14.05 6.69 13.60
C GLU A 120 14.69 6.76 12.21
N GLY A 121 14.98 5.59 11.63
CA GLY A 121 15.73 5.45 10.38
C GLY A 121 14.87 5.35 9.14
N TYR A 122 13.58 5.03 9.26
CA TYR A 122 12.69 4.76 8.14
C TYR A 122 13.22 3.66 7.21
N GLN A 123 13.81 2.60 7.80
CA GLN A 123 14.45 1.52 7.05
C GLN A 123 13.50 0.40 6.66
N TYR A 124 12.40 0.20 7.41
CA TYR A 124 11.37 -0.80 7.11
C TYR A 124 9.98 -0.31 7.46
N SER A 125 8.97 -0.91 6.83
CA SER A 125 7.56 -0.68 7.17
C SER A 125 6.68 -1.90 6.86
N LEU A 126 5.58 -2.04 7.63
CA LEU A 126 4.46 -2.92 7.31
C LEU A 126 3.29 -2.08 6.84
N VAL A 127 2.73 -2.48 5.71
CA VAL A 127 1.62 -1.76 5.06
C VAL A 127 0.48 -2.73 4.81
N SER A 128 -0.75 -2.28 5.07
CA SER A 128 -1.95 -3.01 4.68
C SER A 128 -2.83 -2.21 3.72
N GLY A 129 -3.68 -2.92 2.99
CA GLY A 129 -4.79 -2.35 2.24
C GLY A 129 -6.04 -2.16 3.12
N PRO A 130 -7.24 -2.15 2.50
CA PRO A 130 -8.50 -1.95 3.21
C PRO A 130 -8.91 -3.11 4.12
N ASP A 131 -8.35 -4.29 3.90
CA ASP A 131 -8.59 -5.51 4.65
C ASP A 131 -7.32 -6.37 4.76
N LYS A 132 -7.40 -7.51 5.46
CA LYS A 132 -6.26 -8.38 5.76
C LYS A 132 -5.80 -9.27 4.60
N SER A 133 -6.43 -9.19 3.44
CA SER A 133 -5.94 -9.85 2.23
C SER A 133 -4.76 -9.11 1.59
N TYR A 134 -4.50 -7.89 2.03
CA TYR A 134 -3.40 -7.05 1.54
C TYR A 134 -2.38 -6.78 2.65
N LEU A 135 -1.17 -7.24 2.45
CA LEU A 135 -0.03 -7.00 3.34
C LEU A 135 1.23 -6.86 2.51
N TRP A 136 2.05 -5.87 2.83
CA TRP A 136 3.40 -5.69 2.30
C TRP A 136 4.40 -5.48 3.43
N ILE A 137 5.56 -6.09 3.29
CA ILE A 137 6.77 -5.79 4.06
C ILE A 137 7.68 -5.00 3.11
N LEU A 138 7.97 -3.77 3.44
CA LEU A 138 8.82 -2.89 2.65
C LEU A 138 10.10 -2.55 3.40
N ALA A 139 11.20 -2.37 2.65
CA ALA A 139 12.48 -1.93 3.22
C ALA A 139 13.24 -0.99 2.28
N ARG A 140 14.21 -0.26 2.82
CA ARG A 140 15.10 0.62 2.04
C ARG A 140 16.16 -0.13 1.26
N GLY A 141 16.49 -1.35 1.67
CA GLY A 141 17.37 -2.25 0.94
C GLY A 141 16.61 -3.39 0.26
N PRO A 142 17.23 -4.05 -0.73
CA PRO A 142 16.63 -5.19 -1.43
C PRO A 142 16.51 -6.44 -0.53
N GLU A 143 17.18 -6.44 0.61
CA GLU A 143 17.21 -7.52 1.60
C GLU A 143 17.14 -6.96 3.01
N ILE A 144 16.59 -7.74 3.93
CA ILE A 144 16.63 -7.51 5.37
C ILE A 144 17.13 -8.76 6.08
N GLY A 145 17.75 -8.59 7.25
CA GLY A 145 18.23 -9.72 8.05
C GLY A 145 17.09 -10.64 8.52
N ASP A 146 17.39 -11.93 8.70
CA ASP A 146 16.38 -12.94 9.06
C ASP A 146 15.69 -12.63 10.38
N GLU A 147 16.40 -12.06 11.34
CA GLU A 147 15.81 -11.64 12.62
C GLU A 147 14.72 -10.58 12.43
N LEU A 148 15.01 -9.52 11.66
CA LEU A 148 14.02 -8.47 11.36
C LEU A 148 12.85 -9.04 10.56
N LYS A 149 13.13 -9.89 9.57
CA LYS A 149 12.11 -10.59 8.80
C LYS A 149 11.14 -11.36 9.69
N LYS A 150 11.68 -12.12 10.65
CA LYS A 150 10.90 -12.85 11.63
C LYS A 150 10.04 -11.93 12.49
N ILE A 151 10.63 -10.87 13.07
CA ILE A 151 9.93 -9.89 13.91
C ILE A 151 8.73 -9.27 13.15
N LEU A 152 8.94 -8.83 11.92
CA LEU A 152 7.88 -8.19 11.12
C LEU A 152 6.78 -9.19 10.75
N THR A 153 7.14 -10.42 10.40
CA THR A 153 6.19 -11.49 10.10
C THR A 153 5.33 -11.85 11.31
N GLU A 154 5.95 -12.05 12.48
CA GLU A 154 5.25 -12.35 13.73
C GLU A 154 4.33 -11.20 14.13
N LYS A 155 4.77 -9.95 13.99
CA LYS A 155 3.92 -8.80 14.25
C LYS A 155 2.67 -8.77 13.37
N ALA A 156 2.81 -9.03 12.09
CA ALA A 156 1.66 -9.14 11.18
C ALA A 156 0.74 -10.30 11.57
N ALA A 157 1.30 -11.47 11.94
CA ALA A 157 0.53 -12.63 12.39
C ALA A 157 -0.32 -12.32 13.63
N THR A 158 0.24 -11.61 14.64
CA THR A 158 -0.50 -11.23 15.86
C THR A 158 -1.70 -10.34 15.57
N LEU A 159 -1.68 -9.59 14.48
CA LEU A 159 -2.79 -8.76 14.00
C LEU A 159 -3.79 -9.57 13.15
N GLY A 160 -3.50 -10.84 12.89
CA GLY A 160 -4.36 -11.79 12.17
C GLY A 160 -4.23 -11.73 10.65
N PHE A 161 -3.08 -11.31 10.12
CA PHE A 161 -2.74 -11.53 8.71
C PHE A 161 -2.31 -12.99 8.50
N ASP A 162 -2.59 -13.55 7.33
CA ASP A 162 -2.24 -14.93 6.95
C ASP A 162 -0.77 -14.98 6.48
N THR A 163 0.14 -14.88 7.44
CA THR A 163 1.57 -14.77 7.15
C THR A 163 2.19 -16.04 6.59
N ASP A 164 1.53 -17.20 6.73
CA ASP A 164 1.96 -18.45 6.10
C ASP A 164 1.86 -18.40 4.57
N LYS A 165 1.08 -17.45 4.03
CA LYS A 165 0.92 -17.21 2.59
C LYS A 165 1.80 -16.08 2.06
N LEU A 166 2.72 -15.54 2.85
CA LEU A 166 3.62 -14.51 2.37
C LEU A 166 4.52 -15.03 1.25
N ILE A 167 4.54 -14.27 0.16
CA ILE A 167 5.47 -14.44 -0.94
C ILE A 167 6.66 -13.51 -0.68
N PHE A 168 7.85 -14.08 -0.45
CA PHE A 168 9.08 -13.31 -0.34
C PHE A 168 9.62 -12.99 -1.73
N VAL A 169 9.90 -11.72 -1.98
CA VAL A 169 10.27 -11.20 -3.30
C VAL A 169 11.78 -11.26 -3.48
N THR A 170 12.21 -11.82 -4.61
CA THR A 170 13.63 -11.87 -4.99
C THR A 170 14.03 -10.59 -5.72
N HIS A 171 15.22 -10.05 -5.38
CA HIS A 171 15.80 -8.84 -5.98
C HIS A 171 17.11 -9.07 -6.74
N GLN A 172 17.48 -10.34 -6.92
CA GLN A 172 18.69 -10.73 -7.67
C GLN A 172 18.44 -10.75 -9.18
#